data_8d3d85e4d301dfe92d4a886f2b02cd0a
#
_entry.id   8d3d85e4d301dfe92d4a886f2b02cd0a
#
_cell.length_a   1.000
_cell.length_b   1.000
_cell.length_c   1.000
_cell.angle_alpha   90.00
_cell.angle_beta   90.00
_cell.angle_gamma   90.00
#
_symmetry.space_group_name_H-M   'P 1'
#
loop_
_entity.id
_entity.type
_entity.pdbx_description
1 polymer ?
#
loop_
_entity_poly.entity_id
_entity_poly.type
_entity_poly.pdbx_seq_one_letter_code
_entity_poly.pdbx_strand_id
1 'polypeptide(L)'
;DGVTKISPTAASLATLESNMGFKPSSTNIAYVTGTYDETLNSNLIEDKEYKSVNLLWAVSLDAKVEITERGAENDSVNKAPVIDIDNSSQMGYEMEKKLHKPWFFYDKTTLILPINYFVYKAGAHKFTLVYYPEENADGNKTLKLYLKHYDADDKSTNTNSLNNSGAYPQIYYYAYDLRGVFSQYSRMTGEMPTTVTVEYVTNANSLKLEDAETKTCEVEVKGINESTTDK
;
A
#
# COMPACT_ATOMS: atom_id res chain seq x y z
N ASP A 1 16.95 13.75 8.22
CA ASP A 1 16.99 12.87 7.12
C ASP A 1 16.55 11.43 7.41
N GLY A 2 17.14 10.60 8.24
CA GLY A 2 16.59 9.29 8.66
C GLY A 2 16.55 8.16 7.62
N VAL A 3 17.03 8.36 6.40
CA VAL A 3 17.05 7.31 5.38
C VAL A 3 18.40 6.60 5.43
N THR A 4 18.37 5.29 5.71
CA THR A 4 19.55 4.44 5.67
C THR A 4 19.61 3.76 4.30
N LYS A 5 20.74 3.89 3.61
CA LYS A 5 20.98 3.21 2.34
C LYS A 5 21.24 1.73 2.57
N ILE A 6 20.73 0.89 1.67
CA ILE A 6 21.03 -0.54 1.60
C ILE A 6 21.75 -0.77 0.28
N SER A 7 22.97 -1.34 0.34
CA SER A 7 23.78 -1.69 -0.83
C SER A 7 23.87 -3.22 -0.94
N PRO A 8 22.96 -3.85 -1.73
CA PRO A 8 22.95 -5.29 -1.91
C PRO A 8 24.17 -5.79 -2.69
N THR A 9 24.54 -7.07 -2.50
CA THR A 9 25.50 -7.73 -3.34
C THR A 9 24.93 -8.02 -4.73
N ALA A 10 25.76 -7.93 -5.77
CA ALA A 10 25.36 -8.27 -7.14
C ALA A 10 24.84 -9.71 -7.25
N ALA A 11 25.44 -10.65 -6.50
CA ALA A 11 25.04 -12.06 -6.48
C ALA A 11 23.64 -12.25 -5.92
N SER A 12 23.28 -11.56 -4.82
CA SER A 12 21.94 -11.67 -4.25
C SER A 12 20.87 -11.07 -5.17
N LEU A 13 21.16 -9.95 -5.83
CA LEU A 13 20.26 -9.34 -6.81
C LEU A 13 20.02 -10.27 -8.00
N ALA A 14 21.07 -10.89 -8.55
CA ALA A 14 20.93 -11.85 -9.65
C ALA A 14 20.11 -13.08 -9.23
N THR A 15 20.27 -13.56 -7.99
CA THR A 15 19.48 -14.67 -7.45
C THR A 15 18.00 -14.30 -7.31
N LEU A 16 17.69 -13.09 -6.80
CA LEU A 16 16.31 -12.62 -6.67
C LEU A 16 15.64 -12.42 -8.04
N GLU A 17 16.35 -11.89 -9.02
CA GLU A 17 15.84 -11.76 -10.38
C GLU A 17 15.52 -13.14 -10.99
N SER A 18 16.47 -14.10 -10.88
CA SER A 18 16.30 -15.45 -11.41
C SER A 18 15.16 -16.23 -10.76
N ASN A 19 15.06 -16.17 -9.43
CA ASN A 19 14.16 -17.04 -8.66
C ASN A 19 12.77 -16.42 -8.47
N MET A 20 12.69 -15.10 -8.40
CA MET A 20 11.48 -14.37 -8.03
C MET A 20 11.04 -13.31 -9.05
N GLY A 21 11.83 -13.09 -10.10
CA GLY A 21 11.57 -12.05 -11.09
C GLY A 21 11.72 -10.62 -10.54
N PHE A 22 12.32 -10.45 -9.35
CA PHE A 22 12.48 -9.14 -8.73
C PHE A 22 13.55 -8.32 -9.45
N LYS A 23 13.16 -7.11 -9.90
CA LYS A 23 14.06 -6.18 -10.60
C LYS A 23 14.06 -4.82 -9.91
N PRO A 24 15.16 -4.45 -9.22
CA PRO A 24 15.25 -3.14 -8.57
C PRO A 24 15.05 -1.98 -9.53
N SER A 25 15.48 -2.10 -10.79
CA SER A 25 15.37 -1.04 -11.80
C SER A 25 13.92 -0.70 -12.22
N SER A 26 12.96 -1.58 -11.94
CA SER A 26 11.54 -1.39 -12.25
C SER A 26 10.65 -1.40 -11.00
N THR A 27 11.25 -1.30 -9.82
CA THR A 27 10.55 -1.29 -8.53
C THR A 27 10.82 0.02 -7.81
N ASN A 28 9.76 0.74 -7.42
CA ASN A 28 9.89 1.97 -6.63
C ASN A 28 9.96 1.65 -5.13
N ILE A 29 9.06 0.80 -4.65
CA ILE A 29 9.00 0.38 -3.25
C ILE A 29 9.00 -1.15 -3.18
N ALA A 30 9.84 -1.70 -2.32
CA ALA A 30 9.89 -3.13 -2.06
C ALA A 30 9.95 -3.44 -0.57
N TYR A 31 9.38 -4.57 -0.19
CA TYR A 31 9.71 -5.22 1.07
C TYR A 31 10.86 -6.18 0.82
N VAL A 32 11.91 -6.10 1.65
CA VAL A 32 13.10 -6.93 1.51
C VAL A 32 13.50 -7.55 2.85
N THR A 33 14.04 -8.76 2.80
CA THR A 33 14.74 -9.38 3.93
C THR A 33 16.13 -9.80 3.50
N GLY A 34 17.10 -9.73 4.40
CA GLY A 34 18.48 -10.05 4.10
C GLY A 34 19.35 -10.14 5.34
N THR A 35 20.61 -10.47 5.11
CA THR A 35 21.66 -10.52 6.13
C THR A 35 22.81 -9.61 5.74
N TYR A 36 23.56 -9.12 6.71
CA TYR A 36 24.74 -8.31 6.51
C TYR A 36 25.85 -8.73 7.49
N ASP A 37 27.09 -8.44 7.15
CA ASP A 37 28.25 -8.65 8.01
C ASP A 37 28.39 -7.43 8.95
N GLU A 38 28.29 -7.66 10.25
CA GLU A 38 28.40 -6.62 11.28
C GLU A 38 29.79 -5.96 11.29
N THR A 39 30.85 -6.69 10.91
CA THR A 39 32.21 -6.13 10.85
C THR A 39 32.35 -5.07 9.77
N LEU A 40 31.74 -5.30 8.62
CA LEU A 40 31.71 -4.33 7.51
C LEU A 40 30.80 -3.15 7.77
N ASN A 41 29.89 -3.28 8.74
CA ASN A 41 28.86 -2.32 9.07
C ASN A 41 29.01 -1.75 10.50
N SER A 42 30.22 -1.79 11.07
CA SER A 42 30.50 -1.34 12.44
C SER A 42 30.20 0.13 12.71
N ASN A 43 30.23 0.98 11.67
CA ASN A 43 29.95 2.41 11.75
C ASN A 43 28.58 2.77 11.14
N LEU A 44 27.59 1.90 11.22
CA LEU A 44 26.29 2.05 10.59
C LEU A 44 25.60 3.40 10.90
N ILE A 45 25.75 3.90 12.14
CA ILE A 45 25.14 5.18 12.58
C ILE A 45 25.76 6.35 11.82
N GLU A 46 27.07 6.35 11.59
CA GLU A 46 27.80 7.41 10.87
C GLU A 46 27.61 7.27 9.37
N ASP A 47 27.80 6.07 8.84
CA ASP A 47 27.72 5.78 7.41
C ASP A 47 26.29 5.87 6.85
N LYS A 48 25.27 5.64 7.67
CA LYS A 48 23.86 5.51 7.27
C LYS A 48 23.66 4.57 6.07
N GLU A 49 24.48 3.51 6.01
CA GLU A 49 24.48 2.55 4.92
C GLU A 49 24.78 1.13 5.42
N TYR A 50 23.92 0.18 5.05
CA TYR A 50 24.20 -1.24 5.13
C TYR A 50 24.94 -1.66 3.87
N LYS A 51 26.22 -2.02 4.00
CA LYS A 51 27.11 -2.42 2.90
C LYS A 51 27.08 -3.92 2.71
N SER A 52 27.17 -4.36 1.45
CA SER A 52 27.28 -5.79 1.07
C SER A 52 26.14 -6.66 1.63
N VAL A 53 24.92 -6.15 1.61
CA VAL A 53 23.76 -6.89 2.11
C VAL A 53 23.44 -8.07 1.20
N ASN A 54 23.34 -9.26 1.78
CA ASN A 54 22.87 -10.44 1.07
C ASN A 54 21.34 -10.52 1.19
N LEU A 55 20.62 -10.06 0.15
CA LEU A 55 19.18 -10.14 0.11
C LEU A 55 18.72 -11.58 -0.09
N LEU A 56 17.85 -12.05 0.79
CA LEU A 56 17.30 -13.41 0.78
C LEU A 56 15.93 -13.45 0.10
N TRP A 57 15.17 -12.37 0.25
CA TRP A 57 13.83 -12.25 -0.31
C TRP A 57 13.50 -10.79 -0.61
N ALA A 58 12.76 -10.56 -1.69
CA ALA A 58 12.27 -9.24 -2.07
C ALA A 58 10.94 -9.35 -2.83
N VAL A 59 10.02 -8.45 -2.56
CA VAL A 59 8.78 -8.31 -3.32
C VAL A 59 8.50 -6.83 -3.57
N SER A 60 8.10 -6.50 -4.81
CA SER A 60 7.60 -5.17 -5.13
C SER A 60 6.26 -4.95 -4.44
N LEU A 61 6.12 -3.77 -3.82
CA LEU A 61 4.86 -3.30 -3.26
C LEU A 61 4.11 -2.38 -4.23
N ASP A 62 4.70 -2.05 -5.37
CA ASP A 62 4.14 -1.12 -6.34
C ASP A 62 2.77 -1.59 -6.81
N ALA A 63 1.79 -0.72 -6.69
CA ALA A 63 0.41 -0.97 -7.05
C ALA A 63 -0.13 0.09 -8.01
N LYS A 64 -1.21 -0.22 -8.71
CA LYS A 64 -1.77 0.64 -9.76
C LYS A 64 -2.53 1.81 -9.16
N VAL A 65 -2.22 3.01 -9.67
CA VAL A 65 -3.07 4.20 -9.55
C VAL A 65 -3.73 4.46 -10.90
N GLU A 66 -5.02 4.75 -10.90
CA GLU A 66 -5.80 5.05 -12.09
C GLU A 66 -6.44 6.44 -11.96
N ILE A 67 -6.20 7.30 -12.95
CA ILE A 67 -6.82 8.62 -13.06
C ILE A 67 -7.84 8.53 -14.19
N THR A 68 -9.12 8.68 -13.89
CA THR A 68 -10.19 8.48 -14.87
C THR A 68 -11.46 9.21 -14.42
N GLU A 69 -12.45 9.28 -15.30
CA GLU A 69 -13.78 9.74 -14.98
C GLU A 69 -14.60 8.62 -14.32
N ARG A 70 -15.57 8.99 -13.47
CA ARG A 70 -16.48 8.01 -12.89
C ARG A 70 -17.36 7.39 -13.98
N GLY A 71 -17.47 6.07 -13.97
CA GLY A 71 -18.28 5.33 -14.92
C GLY A 71 -18.47 3.87 -14.55
N ALA A 72 -19.42 3.20 -15.18
CA ALA A 72 -19.80 1.81 -14.91
C ALA A 72 -18.62 0.81 -15.07
N GLU A 73 -17.69 1.08 -15.96
CA GLU A 73 -16.54 0.23 -16.21
C GLU A 73 -15.61 0.17 -14.99
N ASN A 74 -15.31 1.33 -14.37
CA ASN A 74 -14.48 1.40 -13.16
C ASN A 74 -15.19 0.82 -11.95
N ASP A 75 -16.48 1.08 -11.80
CA ASP A 75 -17.26 0.55 -10.68
C ASP A 75 -17.39 -0.98 -10.76
N SER A 76 -17.36 -1.55 -11.95
CA SER A 76 -17.39 -3.01 -12.15
C SER A 76 -16.10 -3.74 -11.73
N VAL A 77 -14.98 -3.02 -11.55
CA VAL A 77 -13.70 -3.61 -11.10
C VAL A 77 -13.74 -4.02 -9.63
N ASN A 78 -14.59 -3.38 -8.81
CA ASN A 78 -14.74 -3.78 -7.41
C ASN A 78 -15.59 -5.06 -7.32
N LYS A 79 -14.96 -6.19 -7.02
CA LYS A 79 -15.60 -7.53 -7.00
C LYS A 79 -15.71 -8.13 -5.62
N ALA A 80 -14.92 -7.67 -4.65
CA ALA A 80 -14.94 -8.17 -3.29
C ALA A 80 -14.66 -7.03 -2.28
N PRO A 81 -15.18 -7.16 -1.04
CA PRO A 81 -14.80 -6.26 0.04
C PRO A 81 -13.38 -6.58 0.53
N VAL A 82 -12.76 -5.62 1.21
CA VAL A 82 -11.62 -5.87 2.09
C VAL A 82 -12.12 -6.05 3.53
N ILE A 83 -11.27 -6.51 4.44
CA ILE A 83 -11.59 -6.54 5.87
C ILE A 83 -11.40 -5.15 6.44
N ASP A 84 -10.21 -4.57 6.26
CA ASP A 84 -9.91 -3.19 6.64
C ASP A 84 -8.60 -2.72 5.97
N ILE A 85 -8.35 -1.40 5.98
CA ILE A 85 -7.07 -0.78 5.64
C ILE A 85 -6.41 -0.09 6.84
N ASP A 86 -7.14 0.07 7.96
CA ASP A 86 -6.59 0.49 9.25
C ASP A 86 -6.70 -0.66 10.26
N ASN A 87 -5.61 -1.38 10.44
CA ASN A 87 -5.51 -2.51 11.35
C ASN A 87 -4.76 -2.15 12.64
N SER A 88 -4.52 -0.87 12.89
CA SER A 88 -3.70 -0.37 14.01
C SER A 88 -4.26 -0.71 15.38
N SER A 89 -5.58 -0.81 15.51
CA SER A 89 -6.25 -1.18 16.77
C SER A 89 -5.93 -2.61 17.26
N GLN A 90 -5.46 -3.46 16.36
CA GLN A 90 -5.09 -4.85 16.67
C GLN A 90 -3.63 -5.00 17.12
N MET A 91 -2.85 -3.90 17.07
CA MET A 91 -1.41 -3.90 17.36
C MET A 91 -1.12 -3.42 18.76
N GLY A 92 -0.12 -4.05 19.42
CA GLY A 92 0.30 -3.72 20.79
C GLY A 92 1.30 -2.56 20.87
N TYR A 93 2.20 -2.44 19.91
CA TYR A 93 3.30 -1.48 19.92
C TYR A 93 3.08 -0.31 18.98
N GLU A 94 3.50 0.89 19.38
CA GLU A 94 3.28 2.12 18.61
C GLU A 94 3.90 2.09 17.19
N MET A 95 5.06 1.46 17.02
CA MET A 95 5.67 1.30 15.70
C MET A 95 4.81 0.41 14.80
N GLU A 96 4.30 -0.70 15.33
CA GLU A 96 3.42 -1.61 14.58
C GLU A 96 2.12 -0.90 14.21
N LYS A 97 1.52 -0.13 15.13
CA LYS A 97 0.33 0.68 14.83
C LYS A 97 0.55 1.61 13.65
N LYS A 98 1.72 2.27 13.57
CA LYS A 98 2.06 3.16 12.45
C LYS A 98 2.16 2.43 11.11
N LEU A 99 2.67 1.21 11.11
CA LEU A 99 2.81 0.40 9.89
C LEU A 99 1.51 -0.29 9.47
N HIS A 100 0.56 -0.48 10.39
CA HIS A 100 -0.70 -1.19 10.15
C HIS A 100 -1.91 -0.26 9.90
N LYS A 101 -1.67 1.01 9.63
CA LYS A 101 -2.64 1.99 9.10
C LYS A 101 -2.07 2.65 7.86
N PRO A 102 -2.88 3.26 6.98
CA PRO A 102 -2.39 4.01 5.83
C PRO A 102 -1.37 5.09 6.24
N TRP A 103 -0.28 5.21 5.50
CA TRP A 103 0.77 6.20 5.77
C TRP A 103 1.52 6.59 4.50
N PHE A 104 2.10 7.81 4.51
CA PHE A 104 2.97 8.27 3.44
C PHE A 104 4.42 7.86 3.68
N PHE A 105 5.07 7.39 2.61
CA PHE A 105 6.50 7.15 2.61
C PHE A 105 7.28 8.48 2.73
N TYR A 106 8.58 8.42 2.96
CA TYR A 106 9.44 9.61 3.14
C TYR A 106 9.36 10.62 2.01
N ASP A 107 9.08 10.17 0.79
CA ASP A 107 8.91 11.01 -0.39
C ASP A 107 7.62 11.84 -0.38
N LYS A 108 6.72 11.58 0.57
CA LYS A 108 5.41 12.24 0.75
C LYS A 108 4.48 12.14 -0.47
N THR A 109 4.86 11.34 -1.44
CA THR A 109 4.08 11.13 -2.68
C THR A 109 3.68 9.68 -2.88
N THR A 110 4.29 8.76 -2.15
CA THR A 110 3.93 7.34 -2.16
C THR A 110 3.09 7.01 -0.94
N LEU A 111 1.83 6.64 -1.17
CA LEU A 111 0.90 6.19 -0.13
C LEU A 111 1.03 4.67 0.03
N ILE A 112 1.26 4.22 1.27
CA ILE A 112 1.29 2.80 1.63
C ILE A 112 -0.04 2.43 2.28
N LEU A 113 -0.70 1.41 1.75
CA LEU A 113 -1.91 0.84 2.33
C LEU A 113 -1.66 -0.59 2.82
N PRO A 114 -1.83 -0.86 4.13
CA PRO A 114 -1.83 -2.21 4.70
C PRO A 114 -3.22 -2.83 4.54
N ILE A 115 -3.50 -3.43 3.40
CA ILE A 115 -4.81 -3.97 3.07
C ILE A 115 -4.97 -5.36 3.69
N ASN A 116 -5.95 -5.49 4.58
CA ASN A 116 -6.39 -6.76 5.18
C ASN A 116 -7.57 -7.31 4.37
N TYR A 117 -7.45 -8.53 3.87
CA TYR A 117 -8.49 -9.16 3.08
C TYR A 117 -8.44 -10.69 3.19
N PHE A 118 -9.52 -11.36 2.83
CA PHE A 118 -9.54 -12.81 2.79
C PHE A 118 -8.86 -13.33 1.54
N VAL A 119 -7.92 -14.25 1.72
CA VAL A 119 -7.08 -14.83 0.67
C VAL A 119 -7.33 -16.32 0.59
N TYR A 120 -7.70 -16.82 -0.57
CA TYR A 120 -7.60 -18.22 -0.94
C TYR A 120 -6.45 -18.42 -1.95
N LYS A 121 -6.36 -17.53 -2.95
CA LYS A 121 -5.32 -17.52 -3.97
C LYS A 121 -4.76 -16.11 -4.15
N ALA A 122 -3.65 -15.81 -3.50
CA ALA A 122 -3.06 -14.46 -3.43
C ALA A 122 -2.86 -13.78 -4.79
N GLY A 123 -2.43 -14.52 -5.82
CA GLY A 123 -2.17 -13.97 -7.15
C GLY A 123 -3.40 -13.53 -7.96
N ALA A 124 -4.62 -13.82 -7.48
CA ALA A 124 -5.85 -13.41 -8.14
C ALA A 124 -6.28 -11.98 -7.76
N HIS A 125 -5.83 -11.49 -6.61
CA HIS A 125 -6.26 -10.21 -6.07
C HIS A 125 -5.48 -9.05 -6.69
N LYS A 126 -6.22 -8.00 -7.09
CA LYS A 126 -5.66 -6.73 -7.58
C LYS A 126 -6.33 -5.58 -6.83
N PHE A 127 -5.51 -4.65 -6.37
CA PHE A 127 -5.96 -3.46 -5.66
C PHE A 127 -5.56 -2.22 -6.46
N THR A 128 -6.55 -1.52 -6.99
CA THR A 128 -6.36 -0.29 -7.75
C THR A 128 -6.85 0.89 -6.94
N LEU A 129 -6.02 1.91 -6.81
CA LEU A 129 -6.43 3.18 -6.21
C LEU A 129 -6.87 4.12 -7.32
N VAL A 130 -8.12 4.55 -7.29
CA VAL A 130 -8.73 5.34 -8.36
C VAL A 130 -8.91 6.79 -7.91
N TYR A 131 -8.56 7.71 -8.78
CA TYR A 131 -8.77 9.14 -8.64
C TYR A 131 -9.78 9.63 -9.69
N TYR A 132 -10.86 10.26 -9.23
CA TYR A 132 -11.86 10.92 -10.07
C TYR A 132 -11.68 12.45 -9.96
N PRO A 133 -11.12 13.13 -10.97
CA PRO A 133 -10.84 14.55 -10.90
C PRO A 133 -12.07 15.40 -10.60
N GLU A 134 -13.22 15.07 -11.21
CA GLU A 134 -14.48 15.80 -11.06
C GLU A 134 -15.02 15.83 -9.62
N GLU A 135 -14.64 14.85 -8.80
CA GLU A 135 -15.04 14.78 -7.38
C GLU A 135 -14.06 15.49 -6.42
N ASN A 136 -13.02 16.10 -6.98
CA ASN A 136 -11.93 16.74 -6.25
C ASN A 136 -11.73 18.21 -6.63
N ALA A 137 -12.71 18.82 -7.31
CA ALA A 137 -12.58 20.18 -7.83
C ALA A 137 -12.87 21.28 -6.79
N ASP A 138 -13.29 20.93 -5.57
CA ASP A 138 -13.73 21.86 -4.54
C ASP A 138 -12.61 22.59 -3.80
N GLY A 139 -11.33 22.18 -3.98
CA GLY A 139 -10.16 22.88 -3.47
C GLY A 139 -10.05 22.95 -1.94
N ASN A 140 -10.63 22.00 -1.21
CA ASN A 140 -10.67 21.98 0.25
C ASN A 140 -9.42 21.35 0.92
N LYS A 141 -8.31 21.18 0.18
CA LYS A 141 -7.05 20.53 0.59
C LYS A 141 -7.15 19.04 0.93
N THR A 142 -8.33 18.45 0.68
CA THR A 142 -8.57 17.02 0.84
C THR A 142 -8.70 16.37 -0.52
N LEU A 143 -7.85 15.40 -0.80
CA LEU A 143 -7.88 14.62 -2.02
C LEU A 143 -8.59 13.29 -1.74
N LYS A 144 -9.64 12.99 -2.52
CA LYS A 144 -10.43 11.77 -2.40
C LYS A 144 -9.95 10.71 -3.37
N LEU A 145 -9.68 9.52 -2.85
CA LEU A 145 -9.29 8.33 -3.61
C LEU A 145 -10.23 7.17 -3.28
N TYR A 146 -10.34 6.22 -4.22
CA TYR A 146 -11.24 5.07 -4.11
C TYR A 146 -10.43 3.78 -4.29
N LEU A 147 -10.41 2.94 -3.26
CA LEU A 147 -9.78 1.62 -3.34
C LEU A 147 -10.75 0.64 -3.99
N LYS A 148 -10.35 0.05 -5.11
CA LYS A 148 -11.08 -1.00 -5.82
C LYS A 148 -10.38 -2.33 -5.69
N HIS A 149 -11.12 -3.35 -5.28
CA HIS A 149 -10.61 -4.71 -5.09
C HIS A 149 -11.21 -5.65 -6.13
N TYR A 150 -10.36 -6.24 -6.96
CA TYR A 150 -10.72 -7.22 -7.99
C TYR A 150 -10.13 -8.59 -7.64
N ASP A 151 -10.98 -9.62 -7.62
CA ASP A 151 -10.64 -10.99 -7.22
C ASP A 151 -11.09 -12.05 -8.24
N ALA A 152 -10.97 -11.78 -9.53
CA ALA A 152 -11.58 -12.51 -10.63
C ALA A 152 -11.46 -14.05 -10.59
N ASP A 153 -10.37 -14.56 -10.05
CA ASP A 153 -10.06 -16.00 -10.06
C ASP A 153 -10.06 -16.63 -8.65
N ASP A 154 -10.42 -15.87 -7.62
CA ASP A 154 -10.51 -16.40 -6.27
C ASP A 154 -11.89 -17.01 -6.00
N LYS A 155 -11.96 -18.34 -6.09
CA LYS A 155 -13.21 -19.10 -5.91
C LYS A 155 -13.79 -19.01 -4.50
N SER A 156 -13.08 -18.44 -3.54
CA SER A 156 -13.57 -18.27 -2.16
C SER A 156 -14.83 -17.42 -2.09
N THR A 157 -15.02 -16.51 -3.05
CA THR A 157 -16.23 -15.68 -3.14
C THR A 157 -17.52 -16.43 -3.45
N ASN A 158 -17.43 -17.67 -3.94
CA ASN A 158 -18.59 -18.49 -4.31
C ASN A 158 -19.18 -19.31 -3.15
N THR A 159 -18.63 -19.21 -1.95
CA THR A 159 -19.13 -19.98 -0.80
C THR A 159 -19.99 -19.10 0.10
N ASN A 160 -21.08 -19.67 0.64
CA ASN A 160 -21.99 -18.97 1.55
C ASN A 160 -21.45 -18.86 2.98
N SER A 161 -20.23 -19.34 3.25
CA SER A 161 -19.65 -19.36 4.59
C SER A 161 -18.14 -19.26 4.51
N LEU A 162 -17.54 -18.30 5.24
CA LEU A 162 -16.09 -18.18 5.40
C LEU A 162 -15.44 -19.47 5.90
N ASN A 163 -16.10 -20.19 6.82
CA ASN A 163 -15.60 -21.44 7.39
C ASN A 163 -15.43 -22.56 6.35
N ASN A 164 -16.18 -22.51 5.25
CA ASN A 164 -16.13 -23.50 4.18
C ASN A 164 -15.32 -23.04 2.95
N SER A 165 -14.91 -21.79 2.92
CA SER A 165 -14.18 -21.23 1.78
C SER A 165 -12.71 -21.64 1.72
N GLY A 166 -12.12 -21.97 2.88
CA GLY A 166 -10.67 -22.14 3.02
C GLY A 166 -9.88 -20.81 2.93
N ALA A 167 -10.57 -19.67 2.81
CA ALA A 167 -9.95 -18.37 2.82
C ALA A 167 -9.54 -17.98 4.25
N TYR A 168 -8.43 -17.27 4.38
CA TYR A 168 -7.92 -16.77 5.66
C TYR A 168 -7.58 -15.27 5.55
N PRO A 169 -7.70 -14.50 6.63
CA PRO A 169 -7.35 -13.09 6.63
C PRO A 169 -5.83 -12.91 6.54
N GLN A 170 -5.40 -11.97 5.70
CA GLN A 170 -4.00 -11.64 5.50
C GLN A 170 -3.83 -10.15 5.23
N ILE A 171 -2.82 -9.53 5.85
CA ILE A 171 -2.44 -8.16 5.58
C ILE A 171 -1.29 -8.15 4.57
N TYR A 172 -1.47 -7.44 3.45
CA TYR A 172 -0.42 -7.14 2.49
C TYR A 172 -0.27 -5.63 2.33
N TYR A 173 0.95 -5.19 2.05
CA TYR A 173 1.25 -3.78 1.83
C TYR A 173 1.29 -3.48 0.34
N TYR A 174 0.65 -2.38 -0.04
CA TYR A 174 0.60 -1.87 -1.41
C TYR A 174 1.07 -0.42 -1.43
N ALA A 175 1.95 -0.07 -2.37
CA ALA A 175 2.54 1.25 -2.53
C ALA A 175 1.97 1.94 -3.77
N TYR A 176 1.37 3.08 -3.58
CA TYR A 176 0.71 3.86 -4.63
C TYR A 176 1.45 5.17 -4.88
N ASP A 177 2.05 5.33 -6.06
CA ASP A 177 2.67 6.58 -6.48
C ASP A 177 1.60 7.60 -6.86
N LEU A 178 1.44 8.63 -6.03
CA LEU A 178 0.44 9.68 -6.22
C LEU A 178 0.97 10.95 -6.91
N ARG A 179 2.21 10.97 -7.43
CA ARG A 179 2.79 12.15 -8.08
C ARG A 179 1.91 12.68 -9.21
N GLY A 180 1.39 11.79 -10.06
CA GLY A 180 0.47 12.15 -11.13
C GLY A 180 -0.85 12.72 -10.62
N VAL A 181 -1.42 12.12 -9.59
CA VAL A 181 -2.64 12.57 -8.93
C VAL A 181 -2.45 13.95 -8.29
N PHE A 182 -1.39 14.13 -7.51
CA PHE A 182 -1.07 15.42 -6.87
C PHE A 182 -0.86 16.53 -7.89
N SER A 183 -0.17 16.22 -8.99
CA SER A 183 0.03 17.18 -10.10
C SER A 183 -1.29 17.60 -10.73
N GLN A 184 -2.23 16.68 -10.93
CA GLN A 184 -3.53 16.97 -11.50
C GLN A 184 -4.42 17.75 -10.51
N TYR A 185 -4.47 17.33 -9.26
CA TYR A 185 -5.19 18.02 -8.19
C TYR A 185 -4.72 19.47 -8.06
N SER A 186 -3.40 19.69 -7.96
CA SER A 186 -2.82 21.03 -7.84
C SER A 186 -3.10 21.92 -9.05
N ARG A 187 -3.13 21.36 -10.26
CA ARG A 187 -3.51 22.14 -11.46
C ARG A 187 -4.97 22.57 -11.46
N MET A 188 -5.85 21.78 -10.86
CA MET A 188 -7.29 22.07 -10.80
C MET A 188 -7.64 23.04 -9.67
N THR A 189 -7.02 22.87 -8.50
CA THR A 189 -7.38 23.61 -7.27
C THR A 189 -6.44 24.77 -6.97
N GLY A 190 -5.25 24.83 -7.57
CA GLY A 190 -4.22 25.84 -7.30
C GLY A 190 -3.34 25.52 -6.08
N GLU A 191 -3.59 24.45 -5.35
CA GLU A 191 -2.83 24.08 -4.14
C GLU A 191 -2.61 22.56 -4.02
N MET A 192 -1.63 22.17 -3.20
CA MET A 192 -1.37 20.77 -2.88
C MET A 192 -2.33 20.27 -1.80
N PRO A 193 -2.77 19.01 -1.85
CA PRO A 193 -3.57 18.45 -0.76
C PRO A 193 -2.71 18.27 0.49
N THR A 194 -3.30 18.51 1.66
CA THR A 194 -2.69 18.22 2.96
C THR A 194 -3.22 16.93 3.58
N THR A 195 -4.37 16.46 3.08
CA THR A 195 -5.03 15.25 3.52
C THR A 195 -5.45 14.43 2.30
N VAL A 196 -5.31 13.12 2.41
CA VAL A 196 -5.87 12.16 1.46
C VAL A 196 -6.93 11.35 2.19
N THR A 197 -8.11 11.22 1.60
CA THR A 197 -9.14 10.28 2.05
C THR A 197 -9.19 9.10 1.10
N VAL A 198 -9.23 7.89 1.64
CA VAL A 198 -9.39 6.66 0.88
C VAL A 198 -10.73 6.05 1.23
N GLU A 199 -11.64 6.02 0.27
CA GLU A 199 -12.91 5.31 0.38
C GLU A 199 -12.73 3.85 -0.07
N TYR A 200 -13.27 2.91 0.67
CA TYR A 200 -13.17 1.47 0.40
C TYR A 200 -14.41 0.71 0.87
N VAL A 201 -14.66 -0.43 0.25
CA VAL A 201 -15.76 -1.32 0.62
C VAL A 201 -15.23 -2.42 1.55
N THR A 202 -15.84 -2.59 2.71
CA THR A 202 -15.36 -3.46 3.79
C THR A 202 -16.40 -4.45 4.26
N ASN A 203 -15.98 -5.68 4.56
CA ASN A 203 -16.75 -6.67 5.30
C ASN A 203 -15.81 -7.67 5.99
N ALA A 204 -15.85 -7.73 7.31
CA ALA A 204 -15.04 -8.68 8.08
C ALA A 204 -15.69 -10.08 8.22
N ASN A 205 -16.95 -10.24 7.80
CA ASN A 205 -17.75 -11.43 8.03
C ASN A 205 -18.17 -12.16 6.75
N SER A 206 -18.05 -11.49 5.60
CA SER A 206 -18.49 -12.02 4.31
C SER A 206 -17.54 -11.61 3.19
N LEU A 207 -17.42 -12.47 2.18
CA LEU A 207 -16.65 -12.20 0.95
C LEU A 207 -17.47 -11.46 -0.11
N LYS A 208 -18.76 -11.22 0.16
CA LYS A 208 -19.70 -10.64 -0.80
C LYS A 208 -19.84 -9.14 -0.65
N LEU A 209 -19.91 -8.45 -1.78
CA LEU A 209 -20.14 -7.00 -1.85
C LEU A 209 -21.54 -6.59 -1.36
N GLU A 210 -22.54 -7.43 -1.59
CA GLU A 210 -23.95 -7.13 -1.24
C GLU A 210 -24.17 -6.92 0.26
N ASP A 211 -23.30 -7.53 1.10
CA ASP A 211 -23.34 -7.42 2.56
C ASP A 211 -22.30 -6.44 3.10
N ALA A 212 -21.64 -5.69 2.22
CA ALA A 212 -20.49 -4.85 2.58
C ALA A 212 -20.90 -3.42 2.89
N GLU A 213 -20.09 -2.74 3.70
CA GLU A 213 -20.21 -1.33 4.06
C GLU A 213 -19.16 -0.50 3.34
N THR A 214 -19.43 0.78 3.13
CA THR A 214 -18.43 1.75 2.66
C THR A 214 -17.84 2.48 3.86
N LYS A 215 -16.51 2.51 3.94
CA LYS A 215 -15.75 3.28 4.92
C LYS A 215 -14.80 4.24 4.26
N THR A 216 -14.34 5.23 5.03
CA THR A 216 -13.33 6.22 4.62
C THR A 216 -12.24 6.28 5.67
N CYS A 217 -10.98 6.29 5.24
CA CYS A 217 -9.81 6.51 6.08
C CYS A 217 -9.12 7.80 5.65
N GLU A 218 -8.74 8.63 6.62
CA GLU A 218 -8.00 9.88 6.39
C GLU A 218 -6.52 9.70 6.66
N VAL A 219 -5.68 10.27 5.79
CA VAL A 219 -4.22 10.20 5.89
C VAL A 219 -3.64 11.58 5.65
N GLU A 220 -2.92 12.13 6.64
CA GLU A 220 -2.17 13.37 6.44
C GLU A 220 -0.97 13.14 5.50
N VAL A 221 -0.72 14.11 4.61
CA VAL A 221 0.41 14.07 3.65
C VAL A 221 1.71 14.39 4.39
N LYS A 222 2.18 13.43 5.19
CA LYS A 222 3.43 13.49 5.96
C LYS A 222 4.20 12.17 5.81
N GLY A 223 5.53 12.24 5.90
CA GLY A 223 6.35 11.01 6.02
C GLY A 223 6.16 10.34 7.40
N ILE A 224 6.32 9.02 7.46
CA ILE A 224 6.13 8.21 8.69
C ILE A 224 6.93 8.70 9.90
N ASN A 225 8.06 9.37 9.68
CA ASN A 225 8.95 9.87 10.74
C ASN A 225 8.71 11.34 11.09
N GLU A 226 7.77 12.02 10.46
CA GLU A 226 7.40 13.37 10.89
C GLU A 226 6.54 13.22 12.15
N SER A 227 7.16 13.54 13.31
CA SER A 227 6.42 13.64 14.57
C SER A 227 5.35 14.74 14.41
N THR A 228 4.13 14.42 14.78
CA THR A 228 3.20 15.45 15.23
C THR A 228 3.90 16.16 16.41
N THR A 229 4.46 17.32 16.15
CA THR A 229 4.70 18.28 17.23
C THR A 229 3.33 18.72 17.69
N ASP A 230 2.79 17.98 18.65
CA ASP A 230 1.64 18.41 19.42
C ASP A 230 1.98 19.79 20.01
N LYS A 231 1.21 20.78 19.56
CA LYS A 231 1.17 22.09 20.22
C LYS A 231 0.26 22.03 21.41
#